data_a1abb9471449e2c086352581ac6d4519
#
_entry.id   a1abb9471449e2c086352581ac6d4519
#
_cell.length_a   1.000
_cell.length_b   1.000
_cell.length_c   1.000
_cell.angle_alpha   90.00
_cell.angle_beta   90.00
_cell.angle_gamma   90.00
#
_symmetry.space_group_name_H-M   'P 1'
#
loop_
_entity.id
_entity.type
_entity.pdbx_description
1 polymer ?
#
loop_
_entity_poly.entity_id
_entity_poly.type
_entity_poly.pdbx_seq_one_letter_code
_entity_poly.pdbx_strand_id
1 'polypeptide(L)'
;AKVDTLCLDECHHLRSEWWKSLESLKEKLIDVTTIALTATPPYDSTPAMWNRYIAMCGEIDEEITTPELVKEGSLCPHQDYVYFNYPTKQEETEVMRYMQAHPDCEELDPEIEKHLTNSLGKIESIRQITQHEYASLHGRLHMLILTDYIRKEHEKSIGNREADVNLLGVLPLFENLRRDAQDMWSDMRLGVLCGSIIVIPAGAKDALLKTVGDSGTVTFSKLGSLPETEYVKVSAVGDSHFLIPAVTQLFADGYIQVLIGTKSLLGEGWDSPCINSLILASTVGSFMLSNQMRGRAIRTWDREPDKTSNIWHLVCLKPWYESSFGTKPETSEDYRMLTRRMEHFLGLHYTENVIENGLARLSIIQKPFTKANVANMNATMLALSKERSRLRERWNRSLTIYPKMEVVTEVKVRDKAVPRAAFHDAVAKMIFSIFLLCAAWYMAAQTGAKTGSAWLGTLAGIFTLAGLGMLSYCFPKMFMLGSPYERLKTFGKGIRKALEKQKLLDMPDSTVVTETPEAYKHVVYLQGGSGRDGALFSRCVNEFFAPVENQKYILVKHGRQRGNDRFFAVPDCFSAKKEQAEQFT
;
A
#
# COMPACT_ATOMS: atom_id res chain seq x y z
N ALA A 1 11.13 -40.97 -6.63
CA ALA A 1 10.45 -40.29 -7.74
C ALA A 1 11.34 -39.16 -8.23
N LYS A 2 11.51 -39.04 -9.55
CA LYS A 2 12.25 -37.91 -10.11
C LYS A 2 11.28 -36.74 -10.22
N VAL A 3 11.63 -35.61 -9.64
CA VAL A 3 10.87 -34.37 -9.74
C VAL A 3 11.69 -33.42 -10.60
N ASP A 4 11.17 -33.04 -11.75
CA ASP A 4 11.84 -32.16 -12.69
C ASP A 4 11.33 -30.69 -12.54
N THR A 5 10.11 -30.52 -12.03
CA THR A 5 9.50 -29.19 -11.85
C THR A 5 8.75 -29.12 -10.52
N LEU A 6 8.98 -28.05 -9.77
CA LEU A 6 8.26 -27.69 -8.53
C LEU A 6 7.41 -26.47 -8.81
N CYS A 7 6.07 -26.61 -8.76
CA CYS A 7 5.15 -25.51 -8.92
C CYS A 7 4.62 -25.07 -7.56
N LEU A 8 4.82 -23.80 -7.22
CA LEU A 8 4.36 -23.17 -5.97
C LEU A 8 3.26 -22.18 -6.29
N ASP A 9 2.02 -22.53 -5.99
CA ASP A 9 0.88 -21.62 -6.09
C ASP A 9 0.72 -20.85 -4.79
N GLU A 10 0.28 -19.59 -4.87
CA GLU A 10 0.16 -18.66 -3.74
C GLU A 10 1.43 -18.64 -2.87
N CYS A 11 2.59 -18.59 -3.53
CA CYS A 11 3.90 -18.77 -2.89
C CYS A 11 4.25 -17.71 -1.83
N HIS A 12 3.45 -16.64 -1.70
CA HIS A 12 3.56 -15.64 -0.65
C HIS A 12 3.02 -16.12 0.72
N HIS A 13 2.17 -17.18 0.75
CA HIS A 13 1.53 -17.68 1.99
C HIS A 13 2.40 -18.61 2.83
N LEU A 14 3.61 -18.84 2.45
CA LEU A 14 4.49 -19.80 3.11
C LEU A 14 4.80 -19.35 4.55
N ARG A 15 4.14 -19.96 5.54
CA ARG A 15 4.47 -19.81 6.97
C ARG A 15 5.86 -20.38 7.24
N SER A 16 6.52 -19.94 8.31
CA SER A 16 7.90 -20.31 8.65
C SER A 16 8.18 -21.83 8.63
N GLU A 17 7.22 -22.64 9.07
CA GLU A 17 7.29 -24.11 9.07
C GLU A 17 7.29 -24.69 7.64
N TRP A 18 6.43 -24.15 6.78
CA TRP A 18 6.35 -24.55 5.36
C TRP A 18 7.61 -24.16 4.60
N TRP A 19 8.15 -22.98 4.86
CA TRP A 19 9.42 -22.54 4.28
C TRP A 19 10.55 -23.50 4.58
N LYS A 20 10.73 -23.89 5.85
CA LYS A 20 11.75 -24.87 6.25
C LYS A 20 11.59 -26.21 5.54
N SER A 21 10.34 -26.68 5.42
CA SER A 21 10.04 -27.93 4.73
C SER A 21 10.35 -27.87 3.25
N LEU A 22 10.02 -26.74 2.58
CA LEU A 22 10.31 -26.52 1.17
C LEU A 22 11.80 -26.31 0.90
N GLU A 23 12.51 -25.58 1.75
CA GLU A 23 13.97 -25.44 1.69
C GLU A 23 14.64 -26.81 1.79
N SER A 24 14.25 -27.62 2.78
CA SER A 24 14.77 -28.99 2.92
C SER A 24 14.38 -29.93 1.78
N LEU A 25 13.23 -29.71 1.14
CA LEU A 25 12.85 -30.45 -0.07
C LEU A 25 13.72 -30.03 -1.26
N LYS A 26 13.88 -28.73 -1.48
CA LYS A 26 14.66 -28.15 -2.59
C LYS A 26 16.14 -28.59 -2.52
N GLU A 27 16.73 -28.67 -1.33
CA GLU A 27 18.08 -29.19 -1.12
C GLU A 27 18.26 -30.64 -1.55
N LYS A 28 17.20 -31.45 -1.50
CA LYS A 28 17.19 -32.87 -1.90
C LYS A 28 16.89 -33.09 -3.38
N LEU A 29 16.40 -32.06 -4.06
CA LEU A 29 16.08 -32.11 -5.49
C LEU A 29 17.27 -31.61 -6.31
N ILE A 30 17.70 -32.37 -7.30
CA ILE A 30 18.80 -32.04 -8.20
C ILE A 30 18.19 -31.54 -9.50
N ASP A 31 18.65 -30.37 -9.97
CA ASP A 31 18.25 -29.77 -11.26
C ASP A 31 16.72 -29.58 -11.41
N VAL A 32 16.06 -29.11 -10.35
CA VAL A 32 14.62 -28.84 -10.38
C VAL A 32 14.32 -27.41 -10.85
N THR A 33 13.42 -27.27 -11.82
CA THR A 33 12.86 -25.98 -12.21
C THR A 33 11.78 -25.56 -11.22
N THR A 34 11.88 -24.38 -10.62
CA THR A 34 10.85 -23.83 -9.74
C THR A 34 9.99 -22.83 -10.51
N ILE A 35 8.68 -23.05 -10.51
CA ILE A 35 7.67 -22.11 -11.01
C ILE A 35 6.88 -21.59 -9.81
N ALA A 36 7.00 -20.31 -9.52
CA ALA A 36 6.32 -19.67 -8.39
C ALA A 36 5.26 -18.71 -8.91
N LEU A 37 4.01 -18.90 -8.48
CA LEU A 37 2.87 -18.10 -8.90
C LEU A 37 2.27 -17.39 -7.69
N THR A 38 1.95 -16.12 -7.85
CA THR A 38 1.24 -15.34 -6.84
C THR A 38 0.59 -14.09 -7.46
N ALA A 39 -0.61 -13.77 -7.01
CA ALA A 39 -1.26 -12.50 -7.34
C ALA A 39 -0.75 -11.34 -6.45
N THR A 40 -0.02 -11.63 -5.38
CA THR A 40 0.36 -10.66 -4.35
C THR A 40 1.77 -10.93 -3.83
N PRO A 41 2.81 -10.59 -4.59
CA PRO A 41 4.18 -10.66 -4.07
C PRO A 41 4.27 -9.86 -2.75
N PRO A 42 5.06 -10.30 -1.77
CA PRO A 42 5.11 -9.66 -0.44
C PRO A 42 5.94 -8.38 -0.45
N TYR A 43 5.57 -7.40 -1.29
CA TYR A 43 6.29 -6.13 -1.47
C TYR A 43 6.40 -5.28 -0.20
N ASP A 44 5.43 -5.40 0.71
CA ASP A 44 5.37 -4.70 1.99
C ASP A 44 6.04 -5.47 3.15
N SER A 45 6.74 -6.57 2.85
CA SER A 45 7.43 -7.39 3.83
C SER A 45 8.76 -6.77 4.28
N THR A 46 9.33 -7.32 5.36
CA THR A 46 10.68 -6.92 5.79
C THR A 46 11.73 -7.37 4.78
N PRO A 47 12.89 -6.68 4.68
CA PRO A 47 13.97 -7.09 3.77
C PRO A 47 14.41 -8.55 3.95
N ALA A 48 14.42 -9.06 5.20
CA ALA A 48 14.76 -10.46 5.47
C ALA A 48 13.72 -11.43 4.89
N MET A 49 12.43 -11.10 5.00
CA MET A 49 11.35 -11.92 4.41
C MET A 49 11.37 -11.85 2.88
N TRP A 50 11.62 -10.67 2.33
CA TRP A 50 11.76 -10.49 0.89
C TRP A 50 12.92 -11.31 0.33
N ASN A 51 14.11 -11.22 0.92
CA ASN A 51 15.27 -12.00 0.49
C ASN A 51 15.02 -13.51 0.56
N ARG A 52 14.30 -13.96 1.59
CA ARG A 52 13.91 -15.37 1.71
C ARG A 52 12.93 -15.78 0.62
N TYR A 53 11.95 -14.93 0.30
CA TYR A 53 11.01 -15.15 -0.79
C TYR A 53 11.75 -15.30 -2.14
N ILE A 54 12.64 -14.37 -2.46
CA ILE A 54 13.45 -14.41 -3.69
C ILE A 54 14.38 -15.63 -3.72
N ALA A 55 14.99 -16.01 -2.62
CA ALA A 55 15.84 -17.21 -2.55
C ALA A 55 15.07 -18.50 -2.86
N MET A 56 13.78 -18.58 -2.53
CA MET A 56 12.94 -19.73 -2.81
C MET A 56 12.32 -19.67 -4.20
N CYS A 57 11.74 -18.54 -4.57
CA CYS A 57 10.90 -18.38 -5.75
C CYS A 57 11.67 -17.89 -6.99
N GLY A 58 12.83 -17.26 -6.81
CA GLY A 58 13.56 -16.56 -7.86
C GLY A 58 13.12 -15.09 -7.98
N GLU A 59 13.76 -14.37 -8.89
CA GLU A 59 13.33 -13.03 -9.30
C GLU A 59 11.98 -13.12 -10.02
N ILE A 60 11.23 -12.02 -10.06
CA ILE A 60 9.96 -11.96 -10.80
C ILE A 60 10.29 -11.86 -12.29
N ASP A 61 9.96 -12.89 -13.07
CA ASP A 61 10.22 -12.95 -14.49
C ASP A 61 9.12 -12.26 -15.32
N GLU A 62 7.87 -12.36 -14.88
CA GLU A 62 6.70 -11.81 -15.57
C GLU A 62 5.68 -11.30 -14.57
N GLU A 63 5.07 -10.16 -14.86
CA GLU A 63 3.99 -9.57 -14.08
C GLU A 63 2.87 -9.09 -15.01
N ILE A 64 1.64 -9.58 -14.75
CA ILE A 64 0.44 -9.12 -15.43
C ILE A 64 -0.27 -8.14 -14.50
N THR A 65 -0.33 -6.89 -14.88
CA THR A 65 -0.91 -5.84 -14.03
C THR A 65 -2.43 -5.87 -14.00
N THR A 66 -3.03 -5.35 -12.91
CA THR A 66 -4.49 -5.22 -12.81
C THR A 66 -5.11 -4.47 -14.02
N PRO A 67 -4.54 -3.36 -14.52
CA PRO A 67 -5.05 -2.71 -15.73
C PRO A 67 -5.00 -3.58 -17.00
N GLU A 68 -3.98 -4.40 -17.18
CA GLU A 68 -3.91 -5.34 -18.30
C GLU A 68 -5.03 -6.36 -18.23
N LEU A 69 -5.29 -6.92 -17.03
CA LEU A 69 -6.39 -7.85 -16.80
C LEU A 69 -7.78 -7.21 -17.00
N VAL A 70 -7.94 -5.92 -16.68
CA VAL A 70 -9.16 -5.17 -17.00
C VAL A 70 -9.29 -4.96 -18.52
N LYS A 71 -8.18 -4.67 -19.21
CA LYS A 71 -8.15 -4.51 -20.66
C LYS A 71 -8.51 -5.79 -21.41
N GLU A 72 -8.04 -6.93 -20.92
CA GLU A 72 -8.34 -8.25 -21.46
C GLU A 72 -9.76 -8.75 -21.11
N GLY A 73 -10.45 -8.08 -20.19
CA GLY A 73 -11.76 -8.49 -19.72
C GLY A 73 -11.76 -9.63 -18.68
N SER A 74 -10.60 -9.97 -18.13
CA SER A 74 -10.47 -10.93 -17.01
C SER A 74 -10.92 -10.34 -15.68
N LEU A 75 -10.79 -9.02 -15.53
CA LEU A 75 -11.26 -8.25 -14.37
C LEU A 75 -12.23 -7.16 -14.81
N CYS A 76 -13.18 -6.80 -13.94
CA CYS A 76 -14.13 -5.72 -14.22
C CYS A 76 -13.51 -4.34 -13.87
N PRO A 77 -13.97 -3.26 -14.53
CA PRO A 77 -13.68 -1.90 -14.12
C PRO A 77 -14.07 -1.65 -12.67
N HIS A 78 -13.20 -1.03 -11.90
CA HIS A 78 -13.38 -0.83 -10.47
C HIS A 78 -12.74 0.46 -9.99
N GLN A 79 -13.11 0.90 -8.78
CA GLN A 79 -12.50 2.04 -8.12
C GLN A 79 -12.42 1.80 -6.62
N ASP A 80 -11.27 2.16 -6.06
CA ASP A 80 -11.05 2.22 -4.62
C ASP A 80 -11.49 3.58 -4.11
N TYR A 81 -12.40 3.62 -3.15
CA TYR A 81 -12.88 4.83 -2.48
C TYR A 81 -12.44 4.84 -1.04
N VAL A 82 -12.10 6.01 -0.53
CA VAL A 82 -11.72 6.20 0.87
C VAL A 82 -12.83 6.93 1.58
N TYR A 83 -13.23 6.42 2.72
CA TYR A 83 -14.23 7.06 3.57
C TYR A 83 -13.66 7.30 4.96
N PHE A 84 -13.63 8.56 5.37
CA PHE A 84 -13.03 8.99 6.61
C PHE A 84 -14.07 9.11 7.70
N ASN A 85 -13.70 8.73 8.93
CA ASN A 85 -14.47 8.99 10.13
C ASN A 85 -13.55 9.48 11.24
N TYR A 86 -14.16 10.11 12.23
CA TYR A 86 -13.54 10.36 13.53
C TYR A 86 -13.97 9.29 14.53
N PRO A 87 -13.22 9.09 15.61
CA PRO A 87 -13.67 8.31 16.74
C PRO A 87 -14.96 8.91 17.33
N THR A 88 -15.69 8.08 18.07
CA THR A 88 -16.84 8.56 18.84
C THR A 88 -16.40 9.56 19.91
N LYS A 89 -17.33 10.34 20.46
CA LYS A 89 -17.02 11.30 21.53
C LYS A 89 -16.36 10.65 22.76
N GLN A 90 -16.74 9.42 23.07
CA GLN A 90 -16.15 8.68 24.18
C GLN A 90 -14.69 8.31 23.87
N GLU A 91 -14.43 7.72 22.71
CA GLU A 91 -13.09 7.37 22.23
C GLU A 91 -12.22 8.64 22.09
N GLU A 92 -12.78 9.73 21.57
CA GLU A 92 -12.11 11.03 21.47
C GLU A 92 -11.66 11.52 22.87
N THR A 93 -12.53 11.40 23.87
CA THR A 93 -12.22 11.81 25.24
C THR A 93 -11.07 11.00 25.83
N GLU A 94 -11.02 9.71 25.55
CA GLU A 94 -9.92 8.82 25.98
C GLU A 94 -8.60 9.21 25.34
N VAL A 95 -8.59 9.44 24.02
CA VAL A 95 -7.42 9.92 23.29
C VAL A 95 -6.92 11.26 23.84
N MET A 96 -7.82 12.22 24.00
CA MET A 96 -7.47 13.55 24.50
C MET A 96 -6.90 13.49 25.93
N ARG A 97 -7.46 12.65 26.80
CA ARG A 97 -6.95 12.43 28.15
C ARG A 97 -5.53 11.86 28.13
N TYR A 98 -5.27 10.88 27.25
CA TYR A 98 -3.94 10.33 27.08
C TYR A 98 -2.94 11.39 26.62
N MET A 99 -3.28 12.17 25.61
CA MET A 99 -2.42 13.21 25.05
C MET A 99 -2.11 14.32 26.05
N GLN A 100 -3.09 14.69 26.90
CA GLN A 100 -2.88 15.65 27.99
C GLN A 100 -1.95 15.11 29.08
N ALA A 101 -1.99 13.81 29.36
CA ALA A 101 -1.10 13.16 30.31
C ALA A 101 0.33 12.96 29.76
N HIS A 102 0.49 12.96 28.44
CA HIS A 102 1.77 12.71 27.76
C HIS A 102 2.07 13.77 26.69
N PRO A 103 2.25 15.04 27.09
CA PRO A 103 2.37 16.18 26.14
C PRO A 103 3.59 16.11 25.24
N ASP A 104 4.64 15.39 25.65
CA ASP A 104 5.90 15.22 24.90
C ASP A 104 5.89 13.99 23.97
N CYS A 105 4.87 13.14 24.02
CA CYS A 105 4.75 11.99 23.16
C CYS A 105 4.20 12.39 21.79
N GLU A 106 4.98 12.13 20.74
CA GLU A 106 4.54 12.35 19.35
C GLU A 106 3.62 11.23 18.86
N GLU A 107 3.68 10.04 19.46
CA GLU A 107 2.90 8.86 19.11
C GLU A 107 1.93 8.48 20.23
N LEU A 108 0.75 8.00 19.85
CA LEU A 108 -0.20 7.42 20.79
C LEU A 108 0.31 6.05 21.25
N ASP A 109 -0.14 5.63 22.43
CA ASP A 109 0.06 4.27 22.89
C ASP A 109 -0.48 3.25 21.86
N PRO A 110 0.24 2.15 21.57
CA PRO A 110 -0.20 1.15 20.59
C PRO A 110 -1.59 0.56 20.87
N GLU A 111 -2.00 0.45 22.13
CA GLU A 111 -3.34 -0.01 22.50
C GLU A 111 -4.41 1.02 22.08
N ILE A 112 -4.15 2.32 22.30
CA ILE A 112 -5.06 3.41 21.90
C ILE A 112 -5.14 3.48 20.37
N GLU A 113 -4.02 3.37 19.66
CA GLU A 113 -4.01 3.31 18.18
C GLU A 113 -4.83 2.12 17.66
N LYS A 114 -4.71 0.96 18.30
CA LYS A 114 -5.50 -0.22 17.97
C LYS A 114 -6.99 -0.03 18.25
N HIS A 115 -7.34 0.66 19.32
CA HIS A 115 -8.73 1.04 19.60
C HIS A 115 -9.28 1.97 18.52
N LEU A 116 -8.51 2.99 18.09
CA LEU A 116 -8.91 3.89 17.01
C LEU A 116 -9.09 3.18 15.68
N THR A 117 -8.22 2.23 15.35
CA THR A 117 -8.36 1.46 14.10
C THR A 117 -9.63 0.62 14.06
N ASN A 118 -10.19 0.25 15.23
CA ASN A 118 -11.47 -0.44 15.38
C ASN A 118 -12.58 0.45 15.92
N SER A 119 -12.47 1.75 15.71
CA SER A 119 -13.41 2.75 16.23
C SER A 119 -14.86 2.46 15.86
N LEU A 120 -15.75 2.73 16.78
CA LEU A 120 -17.20 2.68 16.59
C LEU A 120 -17.70 3.69 15.56
N GLY A 121 -16.94 4.75 15.31
CA GLY A 121 -17.21 5.70 14.22
C GLY A 121 -17.29 5.04 12.84
N LYS A 122 -16.63 3.89 12.65
CA LYS A 122 -16.74 3.11 11.40
C LYS A 122 -18.12 2.51 11.17
N ILE A 123 -18.89 2.24 12.22
CA ILE A 123 -20.27 1.71 12.09
C ILE A 123 -21.14 2.70 11.33
N GLU A 124 -21.07 3.98 11.69
CA GLU A 124 -21.82 5.02 10.99
C GLU A 124 -21.37 5.16 9.53
N SER A 125 -20.06 5.07 9.27
CA SER A 125 -19.52 5.07 7.91
C SER A 125 -20.06 3.90 7.08
N ILE A 126 -20.11 2.70 7.66
CA ILE A 126 -20.67 1.51 7.00
C ILE A 126 -22.17 1.72 6.68
N ARG A 127 -22.93 2.26 7.61
CA ARG A 127 -24.35 2.57 7.42
C ARG A 127 -24.55 3.53 6.25
N GLN A 128 -23.83 4.64 6.23
CA GLN A 128 -23.94 5.66 5.17
C GLN A 128 -23.51 5.11 3.79
N ILE A 129 -22.44 4.33 3.72
CA ILE A 129 -21.99 3.71 2.48
C ILE A 129 -23.02 2.68 2.01
N THR A 130 -23.53 1.82 2.91
CA THR A 130 -24.52 0.80 2.57
C THR A 130 -25.80 1.44 2.04
N GLN A 131 -26.29 2.48 2.70
CA GLN A 131 -27.42 3.30 2.25
C GLN A 131 -27.21 3.85 0.84
N HIS A 132 -26.04 4.44 0.63
CA HIS A 132 -25.68 5.06 -0.63
C HIS A 132 -25.60 4.05 -1.80
N GLU A 133 -24.94 2.92 -1.57
CA GLU A 133 -24.82 1.86 -2.56
C GLU A 133 -26.18 1.18 -2.85
N TYR A 134 -27.00 0.98 -1.81
CA TYR A 134 -28.37 0.46 -1.97
C TYR A 134 -29.24 1.42 -2.78
N ALA A 135 -29.20 2.71 -2.49
CA ALA A 135 -29.92 3.73 -3.27
C ALA A 135 -29.45 3.83 -4.73
N SER A 136 -28.19 3.48 -5.01
CA SER A 136 -27.64 3.49 -6.37
C SER A 136 -27.97 2.22 -7.18
N LEU A 137 -27.97 1.06 -6.54
CA LEU A 137 -28.08 -0.25 -7.22
C LEU A 137 -29.41 -0.97 -6.96
N HIS A 138 -30.11 -0.66 -5.87
CA HIS A 138 -31.36 -1.33 -5.47
C HIS A 138 -31.26 -2.86 -5.53
N GLY A 139 -32.11 -3.51 -6.30
CA GLY A 139 -32.15 -4.96 -6.45
C GLY A 139 -30.88 -5.60 -7.04
N ARG A 140 -30.00 -4.80 -7.67
CA ARG A 140 -28.73 -5.28 -8.25
C ARG A 140 -27.54 -5.21 -7.29
N LEU A 141 -27.75 -4.74 -6.05
CA LEU A 141 -26.66 -4.67 -5.07
C LEU A 141 -26.23 -6.07 -4.64
N HIS A 142 -24.94 -6.33 -4.75
CA HIS A 142 -24.25 -7.47 -4.18
C HIS A 142 -23.06 -6.94 -3.36
N MET A 143 -23.36 -6.53 -2.11
CA MET A 143 -22.37 -5.93 -1.21
C MET A 143 -21.80 -6.96 -0.27
N LEU A 144 -20.48 -6.96 -0.14
CA LEU A 144 -19.76 -7.71 0.87
C LEU A 144 -19.15 -6.76 1.92
N ILE A 145 -19.40 -7.03 3.19
CA ILE A 145 -18.79 -6.30 4.32
C ILE A 145 -17.90 -7.26 5.10
N LEU A 146 -16.61 -6.96 5.18
CA LEU A 146 -15.62 -7.78 5.87
C LEU A 146 -15.18 -7.12 7.18
N THR A 147 -15.27 -7.88 8.28
CA THR A 147 -14.83 -7.46 9.62
C THR A 147 -13.97 -8.55 10.30
N ASP A 148 -13.30 -8.19 11.40
CA ASP A 148 -12.39 -9.11 12.12
C ASP A 148 -13.11 -10.05 13.08
N TYR A 149 -14.21 -9.60 13.69
CA TYR A 149 -14.83 -10.26 14.84
C TYR A 149 -16.27 -10.64 14.56
N ILE A 150 -16.70 -11.82 15.07
CA ILE A 150 -18.08 -12.28 14.96
C ILE A 150 -18.96 -11.63 16.03
N ARG A 151 -18.46 -11.48 17.26
CA ARG A 151 -19.16 -10.95 18.44
C ARG A 151 -20.41 -11.74 18.80
N LYS A 152 -20.24 -13.07 19.01
CA LYS A 152 -21.32 -13.99 19.35
C LYS A 152 -22.10 -13.62 20.61
N GLU A 153 -21.48 -12.92 21.54
CA GLU A 153 -22.10 -12.41 22.76
C GLU A 153 -23.32 -11.51 22.47
N HIS A 154 -23.36 -10.88 21.29
CA HIS A 154 -24.49 -10.05 20.83
C HIS A 154 -25.62 -10.83 20.15
N GLU A 155 -25.52 -12.16 19.97
CA GLU A 155 -26.58 -12.94 19.33
C GLU A 155 -27.93 -12.77 20.04
N LYS A 156 -27.94 -12.72 21.37
CA LYS A 156 -29.15 -12.52 22.17
C LYS A 156 -29.73 -11.10 22.08
N SER A 157 -28.90 -10.14 21.72
CA SER A 157 -29.30 -8.72 21.59
C SER A 157 -29.97 -8.44 20.24
N ILE A 158 -29.86 -9.34 19.26
CA ILE A 158 -30.47 -9.18 17.94
C ILE A 158 -31.99 -9.18 18.08
N GLY A 159 -32.64 -8.18 17.47
CA GLY A 159 -34.09 -7.97 17.55
C GLY A 159 -34.55 -7.20 18.78
N ASN A 160 -33.69 -6.93 19.75
CA ASN A 160 -33.98 -6.06 20.87
C ASN A 160 -33.53 -4.62 20.57
N ARG A 161 -34.45 -3.70 20.29
CA ARG A 161 -34.15 -2.30 19.95
C ARG A 161 -33.48 -1.51 21.09
N GLU A 162 -33.70 -1.93 22.33
CA GLU A 162 -33.11 -1.28 23.53
C GLU A 162 -31.68 -1.75 23.79
N ALA A 163 -31.28 -2.89 23.19
CA ALA A 163 -29.94 -3.41 23.40
C ALA A 163 -28.91 -2.52 22.69
N ASP A 164 -27.85 -2.21 23.43
CA ASP A 164 -26.69 -1.52 22.87
C ASP A 164 -25.86 -2.51 22.03
N VAL A 165 -25.69 -2.18 20.75
CA VAL A 165 -24.93 -2.99 19.77
C VAL A 165 -23.73 -2.20 19.23
N ASN A 166 -23.17 -1.31 20.05
CA ASN A 166 -22.07 -0.43 19.72
C ASN A 166 -20.72 -1.19 19.81
N LEU A 167 -20.49 -2.13 18.91
CA LEU A 167 -19.22 -2.82 18.72
C LEU A 167 -19.02 -3.14 17.24
N LEU A 168 -17.78 -3.01 16.76
CA LEU A 168 -17.45 -3.45 15.40
C LEU A 168 -17.34 -4.98 15.37
N GLY A 169 -18.18 -5.60 14.56
CA GLY A 169 -18.25 -7.05 14.40
C GLY A 169 -19.45 -7.47 13.56
N VAL A 170 -19.48 -8.73 13.12
CA VAL A 170 -20.50 -9.26 12.20
C VAL A 170 -21.93 -9.08 12.75
N LEU A 171 -22.20 -9.57 13.97
CA LEU A 171 -23.54 -9.53 14.55
C LEU A 171 -23.99 -8.10 14.92
N PRO A 172 -23.16 -7.25 15.56
CA PRO A 172 -23.52 -5.86 15.77
C PRO A 172 -23.79 -5.09 14.46
N LEU A 173 -22.98 -5.29 13.41
CA LEU A 173 -23.21 -4.65 12.12
C LEU A 173 -24.50 -5.15 11.46
N PHE A 174 -24.77 -6.46 11.50
CA PHE A 174 -26.02 -7.03 11.02
C PHE A 174 -27.22 -6.36 11.72
N GLU A 175 -27.22 -6.25 13.05
CA GLU A 175 -28.33 -5.65 13.78
C GLU A 175 -28.47 -4.15 13.51
N ASN A 176 -27.37 -3.40 13.41
CA ASN A 176 -27.42 -1.96 13.05
C ASN A 176 -28.05 -1.78 11.65
N LEU A 177 -27.56 -2.51 10.64
CA LEU A 177 -28.09 -2.41 9.28
C LEU A 177 -29.52 -2.93 9.16
N ARG A 178 -29.91 -3.95 9.96
CA ARG A 178 -31.28 -4.45 10.01
C ARG A 178 -32.25 -3.42 10.57
N ARG A 179 -31.87 -2.71 11.63
CA ARG A 179 -32.67 -1.61 12.19
C ARG A 179 -32.88 -0.51 11.15
N ASP A 180 -31.83 -0.12 10.42
CA ASP A 180 -31.93 0.85 9.34
C ASP A 180 -32.82 0.37 8.19
N ALA A 181 -32.69 -0.92 7.82
CA ALA A 181 -33.52 -1.51 6.78
C ALA A 181 -35.00 -1.46 7.15
N GLN A 182 -35.35 -1.79 8.39
CA GLN A 182 -36.75 -1.70 8.87
C GLN A 182 -37.31 -0.27 8.79
N ASP A 183 -36.48 0.71 9.16
CA ASP A 183 -36.92 2.10 9.27
C ASP A 183 -36.95 2.82 7.90
N MET A 184 -36.08 2.45 6.95
CA MET A 184 -35.85 3.20 5.70
C MET A 184 -35.85 2.37 4.42
N TRP A 185 -35.53 1.06 4.48
CA TRP A 185 -35.35 0.22 3.27
C TRP A 185 -35.85 -1.21 3.52
N SER A 186 -37.16 -1.36 3.65
CA SER A 186 -37.81 -2.63 3.99
C SER A 186 -37.47 -3.79 3.05
N ASP A 187 -37.00 -3.50 1.82
CA ASP A 187 -36.66 -4.49 0.80
C ASP A 187 -35.17 -4.92 0.81
N MET A 188 -34.31 -4.28 1.63
CA MET A 188 -32.91 -4.64 1.71
C MET A 188 -32.72 -5.96 2.45
N ARG A 189 -32.17 -6.95 1.77
CA ARG A 189 -31.97 -8.32 2.28
C ARG A 189 -30.55 -8.50 2.77
N LEU A 190 -30.41 -8.68 4.09
CA LEU A 190 -29.12 -8.91 4.75
C LEU A 190 -28.85 -10.41 4.92
N GLY A 191 -27.58 -10.78 4.97
CA GLY A 191 -27.15 -12.11 5.33
C GLY A 191 -25.87 -12.08 6.14
N VAL A 192 -25.62 -13.13 6.90
CA VAL A 192 -24.38 -13.36 7.64
C VAL A 192 -23.78 -14.68 7.19
N LEU A 193 -22.49 -14.65 6.89
CA LEU A 193 -21.72 -15.85 6.59
C LEU A 193 -20.38 -15.82 7.32
N CYS A 194 -20.27 -16.62 8.36
CA CYS A 194 -19.00 -16.86 9.08
C CYS A 194 -18.96 -18.28 9.62
N GLY A 195 -17.76 -18.75 9.97
CA GLY A 195 -17.51 -20.16 10.31
C GLY A 195 -18.39 -20.75 11.43
N SER A 196 -19.02 -19.92 12.23
CA SER A 196 -19.79 -20.37 13.39
C SER A 196 -21.23 -19.88 13.43
N ILE A 197 -21.63 -19.02 12.51
CA ILE A 197 -23.00 -18.52 12.39
C ILE A 197 -23.32 -18.15 10.96
N ILE A 198 -24.45 -18.61 10.48
CA ILE A 198 -25.03 -18.29 9.18
C ILE A 198 -26.44 -17.76 9.41
N VAL A 199 -26.75 -16.61 8.82
CA VAL A 199 -28.07 -15.99 8.91
C VAL A 199 -28.54 -15.63 7.51
N ILE A 200 -29.80 -15.97 7.20
CA ILE A 200 -30.45 -15.65 5.93
C ILE A 200 -31.82 -15.00 6.16
N PRO A 201 -32.34 -14.22 5.20
CA PRO A 201 -33.74 -13.81 5.21
C PRO A 201 -34.66 -15.02 5.22
N ALA A 202 -35.75 -14.95 5.97
CA ALA A 202 -36.72 -16.08 6.06
C ALA A 202 -37.30 -16.47 4.69
N GLY A 203 -37.51 -15.50 3.82
CA GLY A 203 -37.96 -15.73 2.43
C GLY A 203 -36.95 -16.48 1.55
N ALA A 204 -35.72 -16.69 2.00
CA ALA A 204 -34.69 -17.43 1.27
C ALA A 204 -34.62 -18.92 1.68
N LYS A 205 -35.44 -19.40 2.64
CA LYS A 205 -35.42 -20.78 3.12
C LYS A 205 -35.60 -21.81 2.02
N ASP A 206 -36.64 -21.66 1.22
CA ASP A 206 -36.97 -22.62 0.16
C ASP A 206 -35.90 -22.63 -0.94
N ALA A 207 -35.36 -21.46 -1.26
CA ALA A 207 -34.25 -21.35 -2.21
C ALA A 207 -32.99 -22.03 -1.66
N LEU A 208 -32.66 -21.87 -0.36
CA LEU A 208 -31.56 -22.58 0.28
C LEU A 208 -31.74 -24.09 0.22
N LEU A 209 -32.93 -24.61 0.62
CA LEU A 209 -33.22 -26.04 0.60
C LEU A 209 -33.10 -26.62 -0.82
N LYS A 210 -33.59 -25.89 -1.82
CA LYS A 210 -33.43 -26.27 -3.23
C LYS A 210 -31.96 -26.30 -3.67
N THR A 211 -31.16 -25.33 -3.25
CA THR A 211 -29.72 -25.26 -3.59
C THR A 211 -28.91 -26.36 -2.91
N VAL A 212 -29.24 -26.69 -1.66
CA VAL A 212 -28.57 -27.77 -0.92
C VAL A 212 -28.94 -29.14 -1.49
N GLY A 213 -30.21 -29.36 -1.87
CA GLY A 213 -30.70 -30.65 -2.39
C GLY A 213 -30.30 -31.82 -1.47
N ASP A 214 -29.69 -32.85 -2.05
CA ASP A 214 -29.26 -34.06 -1.33
C ASP A 214 -27.89 -33.93 -0.66
N SER A 215 -27.23 -32.75 -0.73
CA SER A 215 -25.86 -32.56 -0.20
C SER A 215 -25.79 -32.58 1.33
N GLY A 216 -26.92 -32.40 2.02
CA GLY A 216 -26.99 -32.44 3.49
C GLY A 216 -28.31 -31.99 4.05
N THR A 217 -28.44 -32.10 5.37
CA THR A 217 -29.66 -31.69 6.09
C THR A 217 -29.45 -30.34 6.76
N VAL A 218 -30.36 -29.41 6.47
CA VAL A 218 -30.35 -28.04 7.02
C VAL A 218 -31.42 -27.91 8.10
N THR A 219 -31.07 -27.24 9.17
CA THR A 219 -31.98 -26.87 10.25
C THR A 219 -32.02 -25.34 10.39
N PHE A 220 -33.21 -24.84 10.68
CA PHE A 220 -33.44 -23.42 10.94
C PHE A 220 -33.79 -23.20 12.40
N SER A 221 -33.25 -22.14 12.96
CA SER A 221 -33.54 -21.76 14.34
C SER A 221 -33.69 -20.24 14.45
N LYS A 222 -34.32 -19.83 15.56
CA LYS A 222 -34.55 -18.43 15.85
C LYS A 222 -33.22 -17.68 16.09
N LEU A 223 -33.14 -16.44 15.64
CA LEU A 223 -32.01 -15.57 15.84
C LEU A 223 -32.37 -14.48 16.88
N GLY A 224 -31.80 -14.59 18.08
CA GLY A 224 -32.06 -13.65 19.16
C GLY A 224 -33.56 -13.53 19.50
N SER A 225 -34.10 -12.30 19.49
CA SER A 225 -35.50 -11.99 19.72
C SER A 225 -36.30 -11.83 18.42
N LEU A 226 -35.67 -11.98 17.24
CA LEU A 226 -36.34 -11.78 15.95
C LEU A 226 -37.43 -12.83 15.70
N PRO A 227 -38.54 -12.44 15.04
CA PRO A 227 -39.50 -13.42 14.51
C PRO A 227 -38.83 -14.25 13.38
N GLU A 228 -39.14 -15.55 13.35
CA GLU A 228 -38.61 -16.46 12.31
C GLU A 228 -39.12 -16.14 10.90
N THR A 229 -40.02 -15.17 10.79
CA THR A 229 -40.52 -14.63 9.52
C THR A 229 -39.61 -13.54 8.92
N GLU A 230 -38.70 -12.98 9.70
CA GLU A 230 -37.74 -11.98 9.20
C GLU A 230 -36.41 -12.63 8.79
N TYR A 231 -35.72 -13.19 9.76
CA TYR A 231 -34.40 -13.81 9.59
C TYR A 231 -34.31 -15.11 10.39
N VAL A 232 -33.54 -16.05 9.87
CA VAL A 232 -33.28 -17.33 10.54
C VAL A 232 -31.80 -17.65 10.56
N LYS A 233 -31.41 -18.32 11.63
CA LYS A 233 -30.09 -18.93 11.76
C LYS A 233 -30.12 -20.28 11.08
N VAL A 234 -29.11 -20.57 10.28
CA VAL A 234 -28.93 -21.81 9.52
C VAL A 234 -27.86 -22.68 10.16
N SER A 235 -28.13 -23.95 10.30
CA SER A 235 -27.19 -24.95 10.77
C SER A 235 -27.29 -26.23 9.96
N ALA A 236 -26.20 -26.96 9.82
CA ALA A 236 -26.18 -28.29 9.21
C ALA A 236 -26.24 -29.38 10.29
N VAL A 237 -26.82 -30.52 9.95
CA VAL A 237 -26.71 -31.73 10.74
C VAL A 237 -25.49 -32.50 10.21
N GLY A 238 -24.42 -32.61 11.03
CA GLY A 238 -23.16 -33.24 10.62
C GLY A 238 -22.19 -32.26 9.91
N ASP A 239 -21.71 -32.62 8.73
CA ASP A 239 -20.79 -31.78 7.94
C ASP A 239 -21.50 -30.53 7.44
N SER A 240 -20.83 -29.39 7.53
CA SER A 240 -21.38 -28.07 7.18
C SER A 240 -20.74 -27.44 5.92
N HIS A 241 -19.81 -28.12 5.27
CA HIS A 241 -19.06 -27.55 4.13
C HIS A 241 -19.96 -27.16 2.96
N PHE A 242 -21.06 -27.84 2.75
CA PHE A 242 -22.04 -27.53 1.69
C PHE A 242 -22.79 -26.21 1.92
N LEU A 243 -22.85 -25.70 3.15
CA LEU A 243 -23.61 -24.47 3.45
C LEU A 243 -22.94 -23.22 2.85
N ILE A 244 -21.61 -23.18 2.81
CA ILE A 244 -20.89 -22.01 2.28
C ILE A 244 -21.20 -21.79 0.79
N PRO A 245 -21.05 -22.80 -0.09
CA PRO A 245 -21.48 -22.67 -1.50
C PRO A 245 -22.95 -22.34 -1.65
N ALA A 246 -23.83 -22.96 -0.86
CA ALA A 246 -25.27 -22.76 -0.95
C ALA A 246 -25.68 -21.32 -0.59
N VAL A 247 -25.14 -20.76 0.49
CA VAL A 247 -25.38 -19.35 0.88
C VAL A 247 -24.74 -18.38 -0.12
N THR A 248 -23.59 -18.72 -0.69
CA THR A 248 -22.95 -17.96 -1.75
C THR A 248 -23.83 -17.90 -3.00
N GLN A 249 -24.49 -19.02 -3.33
CA GLN A 249 -25.46 -19.06 -4.44
C GLN A 249 -26.69 -18.18 -4.16
N LEU A 250 -27.23 -18.21 -2.93
CA LEU A 250 -28.31 -17.29 -2.53
C LEU A 250 -27.91 -15.81 -2.68
N PHE A 251 -26.67 -15.49 -2.36
CA PHE A 251 -26.14 -14.14 -2.54
C PHE A 251 -26.05 -13.79 -4.04
N ALA A 252 -25.54 -14.68 -4.88
CA ALA A 252 -25.49 -14.48 -6.32
C ALA A 252 -26.87 -14.40 -6.99
N ASP A 253 -27.89 -15.09 -6.44
CA ASP A 253 -29.26 -15.06 -6.93
C ASP A 253 -30.08 -13.88 -6.38
N GLY A 254 -29.46 -13.03 -5.55
CA GLY A 254 -30.08 -11.82 -5.01
C GLY A 254 -31.06 -12.04 -3.85
N TYR A 255 -31.13 -13.25 -3.27
CA TYR A 255 -31.87 -13.47 -2.02
C TYR A 255 -31.20 -12.78 -0.83
N ILE A 256 -29.92 -12.49 -0.95
CA ILE A 256 -29.11 -11.67 -0.05
C ILE A 256 -28.49 -10.56 -0.89
N GLN A 257 -28.58 -9.31 -0.46
CA GLN A 257 -27.98 -8.16 -1.14
C GLN A 257 -26.75 -7.64 -0.41
N VAL A 258 -26.77 -7.72 0.91
CA VAL A 258 -25.63 -7.33 1.76
C VAL A 258 -25.22 -8.53 2.58
N LEU A 259 -24.05 -9.08 2.30
CA LEU A 259 -23.47 -10.20 3.00
C LEU A 259 -22.40 -9.70 3.97
N ILE A 260 -22.53 -10.02 5.26
CA ILE A 260 -21.59 -9.62 6.30
C ILE A 260 -20.84 -10.86 6.76
N GLY A 261 -19.51 -10.77 6.78
CA GLY A 261 -18.70 -11.91 7.18
C GLY A 261 -17.35 -11.53 7.77
N THR A 262 -16.60 -12.56 8.17
CA THR A 262 -15.24 -12.36 8.66
C THR A 262 -14.23 -12.52 7.53
N LYS A 263 -13.17 -11.74 7.58
CA LYS A 263 -12.07 -11.83 6.60
C LYS A 263 -11.44 -13.24 6.57
N SER A 264 -11.41 -13.95 7.68
CA SER A 264 -10.83 -15.30 7.76
C SER A 264 -11.63 -16.35 6.99
N LEU A 265 -12.97 -16.29 6.99
CA LEU A 265 -13.80 -17.24 6.27
C LEU A 265 -13.92 -16.89 4.79
N LEU A 266 -14.11 -15.61 4.52
CA LEU A 266 -14.29 -15.08 3.16
C LEU A 266 -12.97 -14.59 2.53
N GLY A 267 -11.86 -14.78 3.25
CA GLY A 267 -10.51 -14.37 2.83
C GLY A 267 -9.89 -15.35 1.83
N GLU A 268 -9.67 -16.60 2.18
CA GLU A 268 -8.95 -17.57 1.35
C GLU A 268 -9.92 -18.60 0.74
N GLY A 269 -9.78 -18.89 -0.57
CA GLY A 269 -10.51 -19.96 -1.25
C GLY A 269 -12.00 -19.73 -1.50
N TRP A 270 -12.64 -18.71 -0.93
CA TRP A 270 -14.04 -18.39 -1.21
C TRP A 270 -14.18 -17.53 -2.47
N ASP A 271 -15.14 -17.84 -3.33
CA ASP A 271 -15.37 -17.13 -4.58
C ASP A 271 -16.82 -16.68 -4.74
N SER A 272 -17.01 -15.42 -5.15
CA SER A 272 -18.33 -14.84 -5.43
C SER A 272 -18.20 -13.69 -6.44
N PRO A 273 -18.20 -13.99 -7.75
CA PRO A 273 -17.99 -13.00 -8.82
C PRO A 273 -19.06 -11.93 -8.90
N CYS A 274 -20.22 -12.14 -8.30
CA CYS A 274 -21.35 -11.18 -8.30
C CYS A 274 -21.05 -9.90 -7.51
N ILE A 275 -20.03 -9.89 -6.60
CA ILE A 275 -19.75 -8.75 -5.73
C ILE A 275 -19.48 -7.49 -6.56
N ASN A 276 -20.29 -6.46 -6.37
CA ASN A 276 -20.16 -5.16 -7.03
C ASN A 276 -19.94 -4.00 -6.04
N SER A 277 -19.97 -4.27 -4.75
CA SER A 277 -19.56 -3.33 -3.69
C SER A 277 -18.88 -4.09 -2.56
N LEU A 278 -17.72 -3.61 -2.10
CA LEU A 278 -16.96 -4.22 -1.02
C LEU A 278 -16.62 -3.16 0.04
N ILE A 279 -16.94 -3.44 1.30
CA ILE A 279 -16.51 -2.61 2.43
C ILE A 279 -15.46 -3.38 3.24
N LEU A 280 -14.25 -2.82 3.33
CA LEU A 280 -13.19 -3.29 4.21
C LEU A 280 -13.32 -2.59 5.57
N ALA A 281 -14.15 -3.16 6.45
CA ALA A 281 -14.43 -2.62 7.78
C ALA A 281 -13.32 -2.93 8.79
N SER A 282 -12.58 -4.01 8.56
CA SER A 282 -11.46 -4.39 9.42
C SER A 282 -10.17 -3.69 9.01
N THR A 283 -9.28 -3.59 9.98
CA THR A 283 -7.93 -3.11 9.74
C THR A 283 -7.12 -4.14 8.97
N VAL A 284 -6.75 -3.80 7.75
CA VAL A 284 -5.90 -4.66 6.92
C VAL A 284 -4.54 -3.97 6.77
N GLY A 285 -3.56 -4.46 7.52
CA GLY A 285 -2.22 -3.88 7.55
C GLY A 285 -1.32 -4.28 6.38
N SER A 286 -1.63 -5.39 5.66
CA SER A 286 -0.80 -5.88 4.57
C SER A 286 -1.42 -5.63 3.20
N PHE A 287 -0.58 -5.29 2.24
CA PHE A 287 -0.93 -5.21 0.81
C PHE A 287 -1.54 -6.52 0.33
N MET A 288 -0.89 -7.63 0.62
CA MET A 288 -1.29 -8.98 0.22
C MET A 288 -2.75 -9.28 0.57
N LEU A 289 -3.12 -9.19 1.86
CA LEU A 289 -4.48 -9.50 2.31
C LEU A 289 -5.51 -8.51 1.75
N SER A 290 -5.15 -7.24 1.64
CA SER A 290 -5.99 -6.22 1.00
C SER A 290 -6.27 -6.54 -0.46
N ASN A 291 -5.24 -6.93 -1.21
CA ASN A 291 -5.37 -7.24 -2.63
C ASN A 291 -6.18 -8.51 -2.87
N GLN A 292 -6.01 -9.53 -2.04
CA GLN A 292 -6.85 -10.73 -2.09
C GLN A 292 -8.34 -10.42 -1.88
N MET A 293 -8.67 -9.58 -0.89
CA MET A 293 -10.05 -9.17 -0.66
C MET A 293 -10.61 -8.33 -1.81
N ARG A 294 -9.82 -7.37 -2.34
CA ARG A 294 -10.17 -6.59 -3.54
C ARG A 294 -10.40 -7.51 -4.74
N GLY A 295 -9.51 -8.46 -4.95
CA GLY A 295 -9.54 -9.41 -6.06
C GLY A 295 -10.88 -10.11 -6.21
N ARG A 296 -11.61 -10.35 -5.11
CA ARG A 296 -12.95 -10.96 -5.16
C ARG A 296 -14.01 -10.04 -5.73
N ALA A 297 -13.96 -8.76 -5.39
CA ALA A 297 -14.92 -7.78 -5.88
C ALA A 297 -14.71 -7.41 -7.36
N ILE A 298 -13.47 -7.48 -7.84
CA ILE A 298 -13.11 -7.04 -9.19
C ILE A 298 -13.19 -8.13 -10.26
N ARG A 299 -13.61 -9.35 -9.92
CA ARG A 299 -13.85 -10.43 -10.90
C ARG A 299 -14.99 -10.07 -11.85
N THR A 300 -14.88 -10.50 -13.09
CA THR A 300 -16.01 -10.44 -14.05
C THR A 300 -17.09 -11.43 -13.64
N TRP A 301 -18.32 -11.16 -14.05
CA TRP A 301 -19.46 -12.02 -13.78
C TRP A 301 -20.30 -12.20 -15.03
N ASP A 302 -20.48 -13.43 -15.49
CA ASP A 302 -21.14 -13.75 -16.76
C ASP A 302 -22.59 -13.28 -16.80
N ARG A 303 -23.28 -13.22 -15.64
CA ARG A 303 -24.67 -12.74 -15.56
C ARG A 303 -24.78 -11.21 -15.66
N GLU A 304 -23.70 -10.47 -15.42
CA GLU A 304 -23.63 -9.00 -15.55
C GLU A 304 -22.31 -8.61 -16.24
N PRO A 305 -22.23 -8.75 -17.59
CA PRO A 305 -21.00 -8.43 -18.35
C PRO A 305 -20.55 -6.97 -18.16
N ASP A 306 -21.50 -6.09 -17.83
CA ASP A 306 -21.27 -4.68 -17.58
C ASP A 306 -21.00 -4.35 -16.11
N LYS A 307 -20.72 -5.34 -15.30
CA LYS A 307 -20.39 -5.16 -13.90
C LYS A 307 -19.23 -4.16 -13.71
N THR A 308 -19.39 -3.29 -12.71
CA THR A 308 -18.33 -2.45 -12.14
C THR A 308 -18.32 -2.62 -10.62
N SER A 309 -17.18 -2.42 -9.99
CA SER A 309 -17.07 -2.61 -8.54
C SER A 309 -16.55 -1.38 -7.81
N ASN A 310 -17.18 -1.06 -6.70
CA ASN A 310 -16.72 -0.06 -5.73
C ASN A 310 -16.08 -0.76 -4.53
N ILE A 311 -14.90 -0.32 -4.15
CA ILE A 311 -14.17 -0.87 -3.00
C ILE A 311 -13.95 0.26 -2.00
N TRP A 312 -14.53 0.12 -0.81
CA TRP A 312 -14.52 1.13 0.23
C TRP A 312 -13.48 0.81 1.30
N HIS A 313 -12.54 1.72 1.49
CA HIS A 313 -11.54 1.70 2.55
C HIS A 313 -11.98 2.66 3.65
N LEU A 314 -12.23 2.15 4.85
CA LEU A 314 -12.58 2.97 6.00
C LEU A 314 -11.31 3.42 6.73
N VAL A 315 -11.26 4.68 7.09
CA VAL A 315 -10.12 5.28 7.79
C VAL A 315 -10.61 6.11 8.98
N CYS A 316 -10.27 5.67 10.16
CA CYS A 316 -10.49 6.46 11.36
C CYS A 316 -9.32 7.43 11.56
N LEU A 317 -9.63 8.70 11.65
CA LEU A 317 -8.66 9.78 11.85
C LEU A 317 -8.48 10.06 13.34
N LYS A 318 -7.31 10.56 13.73
CA LYS A 318 -7.13 11.14 15.05
C LYS A 318 -8.00 12.39 15.20
N PRO A 319 -8.52 12.68 16.41
CA PRO A 319 -9.24 13.91 16.66
C PRO A 319 -8.39 15.12 16.28
N TRP A 320 -9.00 16.06 15.57
CA TRP A 320 -8.35 17.34 15.29
C TRP A 320 -8.37 18.20 16.56
N TYR A 321 -7.21 18.71 16.96
CA TYR A 321 -7.11 19.71 18.00
C TYR A 321 -6.02 20.74 17.68
N GLU A 322 -6.25 21.98 18.07
CA GLU A 322 -5.24 23.03 18.03
C GLU A 322 -4.42 22.96 19.32
N SER A 323 -3.12 22.71 19.20
CA SER A 323 -2.22 22.81 20.33
C SER A 323 -1.67 24.23 20.47
N SER A 324 -1.31 24.62 21.68
CA SER A 324 -0.67 25.92 21.97
C SER A 324 0.65 26.14 21.23
N PHE A 325 1.23 25.10 20.63
CA PHE A 325 2.48 25.10 19.88
C PHE A 325 2.30 24.94 18.36
N GLY A 326 1.08 25.12 17.84
CA GLY A 326 0.75 24.97 16.44
C GLY A 326 -0.01 23.69 16.14
N THR A 327 -0.63 23.64 14.96
CA THR A 327 -1.36 22.49 14.46
C THR A 327 -0.38 21.37 14.12
N LYS A 328 -0.46 20.23 14.80
CA LYS A 328 0.21 19.01 14.39
C LYS A 328 -0.76 18.21 13.51
N PRO A 329 -0.56 18.11 12.20
CA PRO A 329 -1.33 17.20 11.35
C PRO A 329 -0.86 15.78 11.62
N GLU A 330 -1.46 15.14 12.61
CA GLU A 330 -1.11 13.75 12.93
C GLU A 330 -1.94 12.81 12.08
N THR A 331 -1.25 12.00 11.30
CA THR A 331 -1.83 10.89 10.58
C THR A 331 -2.07 9.74 11.54
N SER A 332 -3.30 9.20 11.57
CA SER A 332 -3.62 7.99 12.34
C SER A 332 -2.90 6.77 11.76
N GLU A 333 -2.74 5.72 12.55
CA GLU A 333 -2.20 4.45 12.08
C GLU A 333 -3.05 3.88 10.93
N ASP A 334 -4.37 4.02 11.02
CA ASP A 334 -5.31 3.58 9.99
C ASP A 334 -5.05 4.30 8.65
N TYR A 335 -4.71 5.60 8.67
CA TYR A 335 -4.32 6.35 7.49
C TYR A 335 -2.94 5.91 6.96
N ARG A 336 -1.98 5.65 7.85
CA ARG A 336 -0.66 5.12 7.45
C ARG A 336 -0.77 3.74 6.79
N MET A 337 -1.65 2.89 7.32
CA MET A 337 -1.94 1.59 6.71
C MET A 337 -2.63 1.73 5.36
N LEU A 338 -3.55 2.70 5.21
CA LEU A 338 -4.15 2.98 3.91
C LEU A 338 -3.09 3.39 2.88
N THR A 339 -2.23 4.37 3.21
CA THR A 339 -1.19 4.85 2.28
C THR A 339 -0.26 3.72 1.86
N ARG A 340 0.20 2.88 2.81
CA ARG A 340 1.03 1.72 2.51
C ARG A 340 0.37 0.73 1.54
N ARG A 341 -0.93 0.45 1.71
CA ARG A 341 -1.67 -0.44 0.80
C ARG A 341 -1.82 0.18 -0.58
N MET A 342 -2.19 1.46 -0.62
CA MET A 342 -2.46 2.16 -1.87
C MET A 342 -1.21 2.34 -2.73
N GLU A 343 0.00 2.37 -2.15
CA GLU A 343 1.26 2.46 -2.89
C GLU A 343 1.42 1.41 -3.99
N HIS A 344 0.88 0.22 -3.76
CA HIS A 344 1.01 -0.92 -4.67
C HIS A 344 -0.23 -1.18 -5.54
N PHE A 345 -1.30 -0.38 -5.39
CA PHE A 345 -2.51 -0.55 -6.19
C PHE A 345 -2.49 0.36 -7.42
N LEU A 346 -2.39 -0.25 -8.58
CA LEU A 346 -2.63 0.45 -9.83
C LEU A 346 -4.13 0.57 -10.08
N GLY A 347 -4.58 1.73 -10.51
CA GLY A 347 -5.98 1.98 -10.80
C GLY A 347 -6.23 3.35 -11.39
N LEU A 348 -7.49 3.61 -11.70
CA LEU A 348 -7.94 4.82 -12.32
C LEU A 348 -7.87 6.01 -11.36
N HIS A 349 -7.28 7.12 -11.77
CA HIS A 349 -7.31 8.38 -11.03
C HIS A 349 -8.75 8.85 -10.79
N TYR A 350 -9.06 9.59 -9.70
CA TYR A 350 -10.45 9.94 -9.36
C TYR A 350 -11.09 10.91 -10.36
N THR A 351 -10.36 11.85 -10.91
CA THR A 351 -10.86 12.90 -11.80
C THR A 351 -10.31 12.81 -13.22
N GLU A 352 -9.10 12.32 -13.40
CA GLU A 352 -8.41 12.24 -14.70
C GLU A 352 -8.57 10.86 -15.34
N ASN A 353 -8.41 10.78 -16.66
CA ASN A 353 -8.45 9.52 -17.39
C ASN A 353 -7.03 8.94 -17.53
N VAL A 354 -6.37 8.75 -16.39
CA VAL A 354 -5.03 8.15 -16.30
C VAL A 354 -5.05 7.02 -15.26
N ILE A 355 -4.19 6.06 -15.46
CA ILE A 355 -3.97 4.96 -14.51
C ILE A 355 -2.69 5.28 -13.75
N GLU A 356 -2.78 5.28 -12.44
CA GLU A 356 -1.69 5.66 -11.55
C GLU A 356 -1.63 4.72 -10.34
N ASN A 357 -0.52 4.78 -9.61
CA ASN A 357 -0.45 4.13 -8.32
C ASN A 357 -1.34 4.83 -7.28
N GLY A 358 -1.58 4.17 -6.16
CA GLY A 358 -2.56 4.66 -5.21
C GLY A 358 -2.16 5.94 -4.51
N LEU A 359 -0.87 6.26 -4.35
CA LEU A 359 -0.45 7.51 -3.70
C LEU A 359 -0.81 8.73 -4.57
N ALA A 360 -0.56 8.67 -5.88
CA ALA A 360 -0.97 9.71 -6.81
C ALA A 360 -2.50 9.87 -6.80
N ARG A 361 -3.25 8.77 -6.78
CA ARG A 361 -4.72 8.78 -6.65
C ARG A 361 -5.19 9.46 -5.37
N LEU A 362 -4.48 9.31 -4.24
CA LEU A 362 -4.82 9.97 -2.98
C LEU A 362 -4.57 11.49 -2.97
N SER A 363 -4.14 12.08 -4.07
CA SER A 363 -3.96 13.54 -4.23
C SER A 363 -5.25 14.36 -3.97
N ILE A 364 -6.42 13.73 -4.10
CA ILE A 364 -7.72 14.34 -3.75
C ILE A 364 -7.89 14.58 -2.25
N ILE A 365 -7.08 13.95 -1.41
CA ILE A 365 -7.16 14.07 0.05
C ILE A 365 -6.61 15.41 0.50
N GLN A 366 -7.49 16.25 1.03
CA GLN A 366 -7.16 17.59 1.50
C GLN A 366 -6.71 17.56 2.97
N LYS A 367 -5.48 18.00 3.21
CA LYS A 367 -4.97 18.25 4.57
C LYS A 367 -5.08 19.76 4.88
N PRO A 368 -5.29 20.17 6.13
CA PRO A 368 -5.45 19.35 7.34
C PRO A 368 -6.81 18.64 7.38
N PHE A 369 -6.89 17.54 8.13
CA PHE A 369 -8.13 16.77 8.35
C PHE A 369 -9.08 17.52 9.32
N THR A 370 -9.66 18.62 8.87
CA THR A 370 -10.73 19.31 9.60
C THR A 370 -12.06 18.61 9.33
N LYS A 371 -13.05 18.81 10.23
CA LYS A 371 -14.41 18.27 10.04
C LYS A 371 -15.02 18.68 8.70
N ALA A 372 -14.78 19.92 8.26
CA ALA A 372 -15.27 20.43 6.97
C ALA A 372 -14.59 19.72 5.78
N ASN A 373 -13.26 19.60 5.78
CA ASN A 373 -12.51 18.92 4.72
C ASN A 373 -12.90 17.44 4.64
N VAL A 374 -13.03 16.76 5.79
CA VAL A 374 -13.44 15.35 5.84
C VAL A 374 -14.85 15.17 5.29
N ALA A 375 -15.80 16.03 5.69
CA ALA A 375 -17.17 15.98 5.16
C ALA A 375 -17.20 16.19 3.63
N ASN A 376 -16.41 17.14 3.11
CA ASN A 376 -16.31 17.41 1.69
C ASN A 376 -15.68 16.23 0.92
N MET A 377 -14.60 15.65 1.44
CA MET A 377 -13.97 14.46 0.85
C MET A 377 -14.92 13.28 0.79
N ASN A 378 -15.61 12.97 1.90
CA ASN A 378 -16.59 11.89 1.93
C ASN A 378 -17.75 12.13 0.95
N ALA A 379 -18.28 13.35 0.87
CA ALA A 379 -19.30 13.72 -0.10
C ALA A 379 -18.81 13.54 -1.54
N THR A 380 -17.57 13.92 -1.83
CA THR A 380 -16.95 13.74 -3.14
C THR A 380 -16.81 12.25 -3.50
N MET A 381 -16.33 11.43 -2.56
CA MET A 381 -16.20 9.97 -2.77
C MET A 381 -17.56 9.31 -3.03
N LEU A 382 -18.59 9.69 -2.26
CA LEU A 382 -19.95 9.21 -2.48
C LEU A 382 -20.51 9.67 -3.84
N ALA A 383 -20.27 10.91 -4.25
CA ALA A 383 -20.71 11.39 -5.55
C ALA A 383 -20.05 10.62 -6.71
N LEU A 384 -18.75 10.42 -6.66
CA LEU A 384 -18.00 9.69 -7.67
C LEU A 384 -18.42 8.22 -7.76
N SER A 385 -18.75 7.58 -6.64
CA SER A 385 -19.14 6.16 -6.61
C SER A 385 -20.49 5.86 -7.27
N LYS A 386 -21.36 6.85 -7.44
CA LYS A 386 -22.63 6.72 -8.19
C LYS A 386 -22.42 6.58 -9.69
N GLU A 387 -21.35 7.15 -10.23
CA GLU A 387 -21.10 7.26 -11.67
C GLU A 387 -20.50 5.97 -12.28
N ARG A 388 -21.14 4.81 -12.04
CA ARG A 388 -20.61 3.49 -12.45
C ARG A 388 -20.46 3.33 -13.97
N SER A 389 -21.38 3.83 -14.76
CA SER A 389 -21.28 3.82 -16.24
C SER A 389 -20.11 4.68 -16.72
N ARG A 390 -19.93 5.85 -16.12
CA ARG A 390 -18.80 6.74 -16.39
C ARG A 390 -17.47 6.13 -15.95
N LEU A 391 -17.46 5.37 -14.87
CA LEU A 391 -16.28 4.63 -14.42
C LEU A 391 -15.78 3.68 -15.50
N ARG A 392 -16.66 2.89 -16.11
CA ARG A 392 -16.29 2.00 -17.22
C ARG A 392 -15.74 2.78 -18.43
N GLU A 393 -16.42 3.86 -18.81
CA GLU A 393 -15.98 4.69 -19.93
C GLU A 393 -14.58 5.29 -19.67
N ARG A 394 -14.34 5.75 -18.46
CA ARG A 394 -13.03 6.28 -18.05
C ARG A 394 -11.94 5.21 -18.07
N TRP A 395 -12.23 4.01 -17.60
CA TRP A 395 -11.31 2.87 -17.72
C TRP A 395 -10.95 2.60 -19.18
N ASN A 396 -11.96 2.49 -20.06
CA ASN A 396 -11.73 2.25 -21.48
C ASN A 396 -10.87 3.33 -22.13
N ARG A 397 -11.13 4.60 -21.82
CA ARG A 397 -10.31 5.72 -22.33
C ARG A 397 -8.88 5.66 -21.81
N SER A 398 -8.70 5.41 -20.52
CA SER A 398 -7.38 5.33 -19.91
C SER A 398 -6.55 4.17 -20.47
N LEU A 399 -7.18 3.03 -20.72
CA LEU A 399 -6.53 1.86 -21.30
C LEU A 399 -6.13 2.03 -22.79
N THR A 400 -6.76 2.95 -23.54
CA THR A 400 -6.34 3.25 -24.92
C THR A 400 -5.08 4.13 -24.98
N ILE A 401 -4.90 4.99 -23.97
CA ILE A 401 -3.74 5.90 -23.87
C ILE A 401 -2.57 5.19 -23.21
N TYR A 402 -2.82 4.04 -22.61
CA TYR A 402 -1.96 3.33 -21.70
C TYR A 402 -0.88 2.54 -22.44
N PRO A 403 0.37 2.98 -22.47
CA PRO A 403 1.50 2.16 -22.89
C PRO A 403 1.77 1.12 -21.79
N LYS A 404 2.46 0.03 -22.11
CA LYS A 404 2.87 -1.00 -21.13
C LYS A 404 3.25 -0.36 -19.80
N MET A 405 2.47 -0.66 -18.75
CA MET A 405 2.76 -0.10 -17.42
C MET A 405 3.91 -0.82 -16.78
N GLU A 406 4.78 -0.02 -16.28
CA GLU A 406 5.88 -0.44 -15.45
C GLU A 406 5.43 -0.46 -14.01
N VAL A 407 5.69 -1.56 -13.33
CA VAL A 407 5.62 -1.58 -11.87
C VAL A 407 6.75 -0.73 -11.35
N VAL A 408 6.42 0.44 -10.87
CA VAL A 408 7.40 1.33 -10.26
C VAL A 408 7.67 0.83 -8.85
N THR A 409 8.79 0.15 -8.68
CA THR A 409 9.25 -0.27 -7.36
C THR A 409 9.99 0.90 -6.70
N GLU A 410 9.33 1.53 -5.73
CA GLU A 410 9.85 2.70 -5.03
C GLU A 410 10.74 2.33 -3.85
N VAL A 411 11.87 3.00 -3.70
CA VAL A 411 12.74 2.87 -2.53
C VAL A 411 12.64 4.11 -1.66
N LYS A 412 12.25 3.92 -0.39
CA LYS A 412 12.13 4.98 0.61
C LYS A 412 13.44 5.15 1.38
N VAL A 413 14.04 6.32 1.28
CA VAL A 413 15.30 6.65 1.95
C VAL A 413 15.10 7.84 2.88
N ARG A 414 15.51 7.70 4.14
CA ARG A 414 15.48 8.81 5.11
C ARG A 414 16.63 9.77 4.85
N ASP A 415 16.44 11.06 5.09
CA ASP A 415 17.45 12.12 4.95
C ASP A 415 18.81 11.76 5.57
N LYS A 416 18.78 11.15 6.77
CA LYS A 416 19.99 10.78 7.53
C LYS A 416 20.78 9.66 6.86
N ALA A 417 20.14 8.81 6.07
CA ALA A 417 20.81 7.72 5.37
C ALA A 417 21.56 8.20 4.13
N VAL A 418 21.16 9.35 3.52
CA VAL A 418 21.80 9.87 2.32
C VAL A 418 23.13 10.53 2.65
N PRO A 419 24.26 10.03 2.11
CA PRO A 419 25.59 10.51 2.48
C PRO A 419 25.82 11.98 2.11
N ARG A 420 26.42 12.75 3.02
CA ARG A 420 26.77 14.17 2.82
C ARG A 420 28.21 14.37 2.34
N ALA A 421 28.95 13.32 2.10
CA ALA A 421 30.37 13.41 1.80
C ALA A 421 30.69 14.24 0.54
N ALA A 422 29.89 14.11 -0.52
CA ALA A 422 30.05 14.90 -1.74
C ALA A 422 29.76 16.40 -1.52
N PHE A 423 28.80 16.72 -0.64
CA PHE A 423 28.54 18.10 -0.22
C PHE A 423 29.74 18.70 0.54
N HIS A 424 30.29 17.97 1.53
CA HIS A 424 31.46 18.43 2.29
C HIS A 424 32.71 18.63 1.40
N ASP A 425 32.88 17.76 0.39
CA ASP A 425 33.98 17.93 -0.57
C ASP A 425 33.77 19.19 -1.44
N ALA A 426 32.56 19.43 -1.91
CA ALA A 426 32.24 20.65 -2.68
C ALA A 426 32.45 21.92 -1.82
N VAL A 427 32.03 21.92 -0.55
CA VAL A 427 32.26 23.04 0.37
C VAL A 427 33.76 23.26 0.63
N ALA A 428 34.53 22.20 0.85
CA ALA A 428 35.96 22.30 1.07
C ALA A 428 36.70 22.91 -0.15
N LYS A 429 36.34 22.48 -1.36
CA LYS A 429 36.86 23.02 -2.61
C LYS A 429 36.44 24.48 -2.83
N MET A 430 35.23 24.84 -2.45
CA MET A 430 34.77 26.24 -2.49
C MET A 430 35.59 27.13 -1.54
N ILE A 431 35.83 26.69 -0.28
CA ILE A 431 36.67 27.41 0.68
C ILE A 431 38.07 27.57 0.11
N PHE A 432 38.66 26.51 -0.47
CA PHE A 432 39.96 26.56 -1.08
C PHE A 432 40.03 27.52 -2.27
N SER A 433 38.99 27.58 -3.09
CA SER A 433 38.87 28.53 -4.21
C SER A 433 38.81 29.99 -3.74
N ILE A 434 38.09 30.27 -2.63
CA ILE A 434 38.05 31.59 -2.01
C ILE A 434 39.46 31.96 -1.48
N PHE A 435 40.15 31.00 -0.86
CA PHE A 435 41.52 31.23 -0.43
C PHE A 435 42.47 31.56 -1.56
N LEU A 436 42.37 30.89 -2.74
CA LEU A 436 43.15 31.22 -3.93
C LEU A 436 42.87 32.63 -4.44
N LEU A 437 41.59 33.04 -4.44
CA LEU A 437 41.22 34.39 -4.85
C LEU A 437 41.75 35.47 -3.87
N CYS A 438 41.69 35.22 -2.58
CA CYS A 438 42.27 36.12 -1.58
C CYS A 438 43.81 36.22 -1.72
N ALA A 439 44.48 35.10 -1.97
CA ALA A 439 45.91 35.06 -2.23
C ALA A 439 46.27 35.81 -3.53
N ALA A 440 45.48 35.65 -4.60
CA ALA A 440 45.64 36.40 -5.85
C ALA A 440 45.46 37.89 -5.64
N TRP A 441 44.43 38.30 -4.88
CA TRP A 441 44.21 39.72 -4.56
C TRP A 441 45.36 40.29 -3.74
N TYR A 442 45.84 39.57 -2.73
CA TYR A 442 46.99 39.99 -1.92
C TYR A 442 48.26 40.18 -2.78
N MET A 443 48.59 39.22 -3.65
CA MET A 443 49.73 39.32 -4.58
C MET A 443 49.58 40.48 -5.56
N ALA A 444 48.36 40.71 -6.10
CA ALA A 444 48.09 41.84 -6.97
C ALA A 444 48.27 43.20 -6.24
N ALA A 445 47.86 43.28 -4.97
CA ALA A 445 48.05 44.49 -4.16
C ALA A 445 49.54 44.77 -3.90
N GLN A 446 50.39 43.74 -3.71
CA GLN A 446 51.82 43.88 -3.57
C GLN A 446 52.53 44.31 -4.86
N THR A 447 52.03 43.92 -6.03
CA THR A 447 52.55 44.38 -7.33
C THR A 447 52.31 45.87 -7.55
N GLY A 448 51.22 46.45 -7.00
CA GLY A 448 50.89 47.89 -7.03
C GLY A 448 51.75 48.73 -6.08
N ALA A 449 52.31 48.13 -5.02
CA ALA A 449 53.23 48.78 -4.08
C ALA A 449 54.66 48.61 -4.58
N LYS A 450 55.30 49.62 -5.17
CA LYS A 450 56.68 49.86 -5.66
C LYS A 450 57.73 48.70 -5.66
N THR A 451 57.44 47.50 -5.26
CA THR A 451 58.30 46.28 -5.22
C THR A 451 57.94 45.27 -6.28
N GLY A 452 57.16 45.65 -7.30
CA GLY A 452 56.55 44.75 -8.25
C GLY A 452 57.50 44.02 -9.17
N SER A 453 57.76 42.75 -8.84
CA SER A 453 58.33 41.81 -9.78
C SER A 453 57.23 41.28 -10.71
N ALA A 454 57.43 41.30 -12.01
CA ALA A 454 56.44 40.84 -13.03
C ALA A 454 55.93 39.41 -12.76
N TRP A 455 56.72 38.57 -12.10
CA TRP A 455 56.35 37.20 -11.76
C TRP A 455 55.21 37.14 -10.71
N LEU A 456 55.10 38.08 -9.77
CA LEU A 456 53.98 38.14 -8.81
C LEU A 456 52.66 38.45 -9.50
N GLY A 457 52.66 39.31 -10.54
CA GLY A 457 51.48 39.59 -11.36
C GLY A 457 51.02 38.36 -12.15
N THR A 458 51.97 37.60 -12.71
CA THR A 458 51.63 36.36 -13.43
C THR A 458 51.07 35.29 -12.49
N LEU A 459 51.63 35.14 -11.32
CA LEU A 459 51.09 34.22 -10.27
C LEU A 459 49.70 34.66 -9.80
N ALA A 460 49.49 35.93 -9.57
CA ALA A 460 48.16 36.46 -9.23
C ALA A 460 47.13 36.15 -10.32
N GLY A 461 47.49 36.31 -11.61
CA GLY A 461 46.64 35.95 -12.74
C GLY A 461 46.30 34.43 -12.76
N ILE A 462 47.29 33.58 -12.55
CA ILE A 462 47.08 32.10 -12.49
C ILE A 462 46.15 31.73 -11.34
N PHE A 463 46.37 32.29 -10.15
CA PHE A 463 45.53 31.99 -8.98
C PHE A 463 44.10 32.52 -9.13
N THR A 464 43.94 33.66 -9.79
CA THR A 464 42.60 34.19 -10.14
C THR A 464 41.87 33.27 -11.10
N LEU A 465 42.50 32.84 -12.18
CA LEU A 465 41.89 31.90 -13.14
C LEU A 465 41.57 30.56 -12.49
N ALA A 466 42.48 30.00 -11.72
CA ALA A 466 42.27 28.74 -10.99
C ALA A 466 41.15 28.87 -9.95
N GLY A 467 41.13 29.95 -9.17
CA GLY A 467 40.11 30.21 -8.17
C GLY A 467 38.72 30.43 -8.79
N LEU A 468 38.60 31.23 -9.85
CA LEU A 468 37.33 31.44 -10.54
C LEU A 468 36.83 30.17 -11.24
N GLY A 469 37.69 29.42 -11.92
CA GLY A 469 37.34 28.16 -12.55
C GLY A 469 36.86 27.11 -11.53
N MET A 470 37.55 27.02 -10.39
CA MET A 470 37.15 26.11 -9.33
C MET A 470 35.86 26.57 -8.62
N LEU A 471 35.69 27.87 -8.42
CA LEU A 471 34.47 28.43 -7.83
C LEU A 471 33.24 28.17 -8.72
N SER A 472 33.37 28.45 -10.05
CA SER A 472 32.29 28.20 -11.01
C SER A 472 31.86 26.75 -11.09
N TYR A 473 32.79 25.81 -10.83
CA TYR A 473 32.50 24.39 -10.78
C TYR A 473 31.90 23.93 -9.43
N CYS A 474 32.40 24.44 -8.31
CA CYS A 474 32.00 23.97 -6.97
C CYS A 474 30.73 24.65 -6.45
N PHE A 475 30.48 25.91 -6.81
CA PHE A 475 29.32 26.66 -6.33
C PHE A 475 27.98 26.05 -6.73
N PRO A 476 27.70 25.71 -7.99
CA PRO A 476 26.47 25.02 -8.36
C PRO A 476 26.35 23.64 -7.70
N LYS A 477 27.47 22.88 -7.61
CA LYS A 477 27.48 21.57 -6.96
C LYS A 477 27.17 21.64 -5.47
N MET A 478 27.63 22.67 -4.77
CA MET A 478 27.30 22.87 -3.36
C MET A 478 25.79 23.04 -3.18
N PHE A 479 25.13 23.84 -4.00
CA PHE A 479 23.68 24.02 -3.95
C PHE A 479 22.93 22.73 -4.29
N MET A 480 23.29 22.05 -5.37
CA MET A 480 22.68 20.78 -5.75
C MET A 480 22.85 19.70 -4.67
N LEU A 481 24.05 19.54 -4.13
CA LEU A 481 24.34 18.51 -3.13
C LEU A 481 23.94 18.91 -1.70
N GLY A 482 23.50 20.14 -1.48
CA GLY A 482 22.94 20.61 -0.21
C GLY A 482 21.61 19.91 0.13
N SER A 483 20.78 19.65 -0.86
CA SER A 483 19.52 18.95 -0.71
C SER A 483 19.71 17.43 -0.62
N PRO A 484 19.09 16.72 0.35
CA PRO A 484 19.04 15.26 0.39
C PRO A 484 18.41 14.67 -0.88
N TYR A 485 17.39 15.30 -1.42
CA TYR A 485 16.71 14.97 -2.66
C TYR A 485 17.70 14.87 -3.84
N GLU A 486 18.48 15.91 -4.09
CA GLU A 486 19.43 15.94 -5.22
C GLU A 486 20.59 14.96 -5.02
N ARG A 487 21.00 14.73 -3.78
CA ARG A 487 21.99 13.69 -3.47
C ARG A 487 21.44 12.29 -3.80
N LEU A 488 20.22 11.96 -3.35
CA LEU A 488 19.59 10.67 -3.62
C LEU A 488 19.43 10.45 -5.13
N LYS A 489 18.98 11.47 -5.87
CA LYS A 489 18.89 11.44 -7.32
C LYS A 489 20.24 11.18 -8.01
N THR A 490 21.30 11.76 -7.47
CA THR A 490 22.67 11.55 -7.97
C THR A 490 23.14 10.11 -7.74
N PHE A 491 22.88 9.54 -6.55
CA PHE A 491 23.19 8.14 -6.26
C PHE A 491 22.36 7.19 -7.15
N GLY A 492 21.06 7.43 -7.28
CA GLY A 492 20.21 6.65 -8.18
C GLY A 492 20.73 6.65 -9.63
N LYS A 493 21.09 7.83 -10.15
CA LYS A 493 21.71 7.94 -11.50
C LYS A 493 23.03 7.16 -11.61
N GLY A 494 23.83 7.13 -10.54
CA GLY A 494 25.05 6.34 -10.50
C GLY A 494 24.78 4.85 -10.59
N ILE A 495 23.84 4.35 -9.78
CA ILE A 495 23.41 2.95 -9.78
C ILE A 495 22.83 2.55 -11.13
N ARG A 496 21.91 3.34 -11.70
CA ARG A 496 21.37 3.08 -13.04
C ARG A 496 22.48 2.97 -14.11
N LYS A 497 23.43 3.90 -14.10
CA LYS A 497 24.56 3.89 -15.05
C LYS A 497 25.46 2.67 -14.88
N ALA A 498 25.63 2.20 -13.63
CA ALA A 498 26.38 0.98 -13.36
C ALA A 498 25.66 -0.27 -13.91
N LEU A 499 24.33 -0.35 -13.72
CA LEU A 499 23.47 -1.40 -14.26
C LEU A 499 23.51 -1.40 -15.80
N GLU A 500 23.38 -0.23 -16.43
CA GLU A 500 23.46 -0.07 -17.89
C GLU A 500 24.82 -0.52 -18.43
N LYS A 501 25.92 -0.11 -17.80
CA LYS A 501 27.29 -0.49 -18.20
C LYS A 501 27.53 -2.00 -18.17
N GLN A 502 26.88 -2.70 -17.25
CA GLN A 502 26.94 -4.17 -17.17
C GLN A 502 25.86 -4.88 -18.00
N LYS A 503 25.05 -4.14 -18.76
CA LYS A 503 23.96 -4.66 -19.58
C LYS A 503 22.95 -5.50 -18.79
N LEU A 504 22.66 -5.05 -17.56
CA LEU A 504 21.70 -5.69 -16.66
C LEU A 504 20.29 -5.10 -16.80
N LEU A 505 20.12 -3.97 -17.50
CA LEU A 505 18.83 -3.36 -17.79
C LEU A 505 18.29 -3.84 -19.13
N ASP A 506 17.02 -4.21 -19.15
CA ASP A 506 16.30 -4.58 -20.37
C ASP A 506 15.96 -3.34 -21.21
N MET A 507 15.67 -2.20 -20.54
CA MET A 507 15.36 -0.90 -21.15
C MET A 507 16.36 0.18 -20.72
N PRO A 508 17.42 0.43 -21.48
CA PRO A 508 18.48 1.37 -21.11
C PRO A 508 18.03 2.84 -21.12
N ASP A 509 16.92 3.18 -21.78
CA ASP A 509 16.40 4.57 -21.85
C ASP A 509 15.61 4.99 -20.60
N SER A 510 15.54 4.12 -19.58
CA SER A 510 14.88 4.41 -18.30
C SER A 510 15.51 5.61 -17.58
N THR A 511 14.71 6.36 -16.82
CA THR A 511 15.14 7.55 -16.07
C THR A 511 14.94 7.40 -14.57
N VAL A 512 15.86 7.96 -13.79
CA VAL A 512 15.75 7.97 -12.32
C VAL A 512 14.91 9.15 -11.88
N VAL A 513 13.81 8.87 -11.21
CA VAL A 513 12.92 9.86 -10.59
C VAL A 513 13.10 9.82 -9.08
N THR A 514 13.03 10.99 -8.47
CA THR A 514 13.10 11.16 -7.02
C THR A 514 11.99 12.08 -6.59
N GLU A 515 11.27 11.73 -5.54
CA GLU A 515 10.17 12.52 -4.99
C GLU A 515 10.31 12.66 -3.48
N THR A 516 9.62 13.64 -2.92
CA THR A 516 9.58 13.86 -1.46
C THR A 516 8.12 13.86 -1.01
N PRO A 517 7.51 12.67 -0.86
CA PRO A 517 6.10 12.56 -0.48
C PRO A 517 5.82 13.07 0.94
N GLU A 518 6.81 12.98 1.82
CA GLU A 518 6.72 13.42 3.21
C GLU A 518 7.99 14.16 3.64
N ALA A 519 7.87 15.06 4.61
CA ALA A 519 9.03 15.71 5.22
C ALA A 519 10.04 14.66 5.74
N TYR A 520 11.31 14.81 5.35
CA TYR A 520 12.43 13.93 5.72
C TYR A 520 12.42 12.51 5.13
N LYS A 521 11.47 12.17 4.24
CA LYS A 521 11.45 10.91 3.49
C LYS A 521 11.50 11.20 2.01
N HIS A 522 12.43 10.58 1.32
CA HIS A 522 12.59 10.66 -0.13
C HIS A 522 12.33 9.29 -0.74
N VAL A 523 11.73 9.32 -1.91
CA VAL A 523 11.47 8.13 -2.72
C VAL A 523 12.32 8.23 -3.98
N VAL A 524 12.95 7.13 -4.37
CA VAL A 524 13.67 7.02 -5.63
C VAL A 524 13.21 5.77 -6.37
N TYR A 525 12.98 5.91 -7.66
CA TYR A 525 12.55 4.82 -8.53
C TYR A 525 13.03 5.01 -9.97
N LEU A 526 12.91 3.96 -10.76
CA LEU A 526 13.24 3.96 -12.17
C LEU A 526 11.95 4.11 -12.98
N GLN A 527 11.87 5.13 -13.80
CA GLN A 527 10.77 5.36 -14.73
C GLN A 527 11.21 5.03 -16.15
N GLY A 528 10.37 4.35 -16.92
CA GLY A 528 10.67 3.99 -18.30
C GLY A 528 11.49 2.68 -18.42
N GLY A 529 11.55 1.84 -17.37
CA GLY A 529 12.17 0.51 -17.39
C GLY A 529 11.14 -0.63 -17.40
N SER A 530 11.58 -1.87 -17.61
CA SER A 530 10.73 -3.03 -17.36
C SER A 530 10.47 -3.23 -15.86
N GLY A 531 9.45 -4.00 -15.48
CA GLY A 531 9.22 -4.35 -14.08
C GLY A 531 10.45 -4.99 -13.43
N ARG A 532 11.19 -5.78 -14.19
CA ARG A 532 12.48 -6.35 -13.79
C ARG A 532 13.54 -5.27 -13.55
N ASP A 533 13.64 -4.29 -14.45
CA ASP A 533 14.59 -3.18 -14.29
C ASP A 533 14.29 -2.37 -13.02
N GLY A 534 13.01 -2.08 -12.77
CA GLY A 534 12.56 -1.38 -11.57
C GLY A 534 12.89 -2.16 -10.29
N ALA A 535 12.59 -3.45 -10.26
CA ALA A 535 12.89 -4.33 -9.12
C ALA A 535 14.41 -4.44 -8.87
N LEU A 536 15.20 -4.64 -9.92
CA LEU A 536 16.66 -4.72 -9.83
C LEU A 536 17.27 -3.40 -9.34
N PHE A 537 16.82 -2.28 -9.89
CA PHE A 537 17.27 -0.95 -9.46
C PHE A 537 16.95 -0.70 -7.99
N SER A 538 15.73 -0.99 -7.57
CA SER A 538 15.27 -0.79 -6.19
C SER A 538 16.03 -1.68 -5.21
N ARG A 539 16.29 -2.93 -5.59
CA ARG A 539 17.14 -3.85 -4.83
C ARG A 539 18.55 -3.27 -4.66
N CYS A 540 19.18 -2.81 -5.73
CA CYS A 540 20.51 -2.20 -5.68
C CYS A 540 20.56 -0.96 -4.78
N VAL A 541 19.52 -0.10 -4.83
CA VAL A 541 19.43 1.08 -3.95
C VAL A 541 19.27 0.66 -2.49
N ASN A 542 18.39 -0.30 -2.20
CA ASN A 542 18.19 -0.81 -0.84
C ASN A 542 19.47 -1.43 -0.28
N GLU A 543 20.14 -2.29 -1.03
CA GLU A 543 21.40 -2.91 -0.61
C GLU A 543 22.52 -1.87 -0.39
N PHE A 544 22.62 -0.85 -1.24
CA PHE A 544 23.60 0.21 -1.12
C PHE A 544 23.43 1.05 0.15
N PHE A 545 22.19 1.31 0.57
CA PHE A 545 21.88 2.08 1.79
C PHE A 545 21.69 1.21 3.03
N ALA A 546 21.69 -0.12 2.89
CA ALA A 546 21.62 -1.06 4.01
C ALA A 546 22.89 -0.99 4.89
N PRO A 547 22.80 -1.40 6.17
CA PRO A 547 23.97 -1.60 6.99
C PRO A 547 24.91 -2.64 6.36
N VAL A 548 26.21 -2.39 6.45
CA VAL A 548 27.23 -3.35 6.00
C VAL A 548 27.36 -4.44 7.06
N GLU A 549 26.93 -5.66 6.73
CA GLU A 549 26.99 -6.82 7.64
C GLU A 549 28.00 -7.87 7.16
N ASN A 550 27.71 -8.54 6.06
CA ASN A 550 28.53 -9.65 5.56
C ASN A 550 28.63 -9.64 4.02
N GLN A 551 28.75 -8.47 3.41
CA GLN A 551 28.86 -8.33 1.96
C GLN A 551 30.25 -8.79 1.47
N LYS A 552 30.27 -9.41 0.29
CA LYS A 552 31.50 -9.88 -0.35
C LYS A 552 32.46 -8.74 -0.72
N TYR A 553 31.90 -7.60 -1.13
CA TYR A 553 32.65 -6.39 -1.46
C TYR A 553 31.99 -5.19 -0.80
N ILE A 554 32.81 -4.27 -0.35
CA ILE A 554 32.38 -3.00 0.25
C ILE A 554 33.10 -1.84 -0.47
N LEU A 555 32.38 -0.75 -0.63
CA LEU A 555 32.93 0.51 -1.11
C LEU A 555 33.37 1.32 0.08
N VAL A 556 34.67 1.62 0.16
CA VAL A 556 35.24 2.41 1.26
C VAL A 556 35.50 3.83 0.78
N LYS A 557 34.86 4.79 1.40
CA LYS A 557 35.18 6.19 1.20
C LYS A 557 36.05 6.67 2.37
N HIS A 558 37.33 6.84 2.11
CA HIS A 558 38.27 7.32 3.11
C HIS A 558 37.98 8.76 3.54
N GLY A 559 37.84 8.97 4.84
CA GLY A 559 37.71 10.29 5.44
C GLY A 559 39.06 10.99 5.56
N ARG A 560 39.07 12.35 5.65
CA ARG A 560 40.32 13.14 5.86
C ARG A 560 41.03 12.88 7.21
N GLN A 561 40.32 12.36 8.20
CA GLN A 561 40.87 11.98 9.51
C GLN A 561 40.79 10.45 9.68
N ARG A 562 41.83 9.85 10.27
CA ARG A 562 41.84 8.43 10.64
C ARG A 562 40.60 8.11 11.50
N GLY A 563 39.80 7.14 11.08
CA GLY A 563 38.58 6.72 11.77
C GLY A 563 37.28 7.31 11.22
N ASN A 564 37.33 8.20 10.21
CA ASN A 564 36.13 8.76 9.55
C ASN A 564 35.79 8.10 8.21
N ASP A 565 36.24 6.86 8.01
CA ASP A 565 35.92 6.09 6.83
C ASP A 565 34.42 5.70 6.81
N ARG A 566 33.80 5.75 5.65
CA ARG A 566 32.43 5.31 5.45
C ARG A 566 32.41 4.10 4.55
N PHE A 567 31.61 3.14 4.94
CA PHE A 567 31.46 1.88 4.27
C PHE A 567 30.07 1.79 3.64
N PHE A 568 30.00 1.36 2.39
CA PHE A 568 28.76 1.09 1.68
C PHE A 568 28.81 -0.30 1.11
N ALA A 569 27.68 -0.98 1.12
CA ALA A 569 27.56 -2.29 0.50
C ALA A 569 27.66 -2.15 -1.03
N VAL A 570 28.42 -3.01 -1.67
CA VAL A 570 28.31 -3.21 -3.12
C VAL A 570 27.14 -4.15 -3.35
N PRO A 571 26.13 -3.77 -4.16
CA PRO A 571 24.98 -4.61 -4.38
C PRO A 571 25.37 -5.98 -4.93
N ASP A 572 24.64 -7.03 -4.56
CA ASP A 572 24.95 -8.42 -4.89
C ASP A 572 25.08 -8.68 -6.38
N CYS A 573 24.27 -8.01 -7.21
CA CYS A 573 24.35 -8.15 -8.67
C CYS A 573 25.70 -7.70 -9.27
N PHE A 574 26.48 -6.88 -8.53
CA PHE A 574 27.85 -6.47 -8.89
C PHE A 574 28.92 -7.27 -8.14
N SER A 575 28.54 -8.20 -7.28
CA SER A 575 29.46 -8.92 -6.38
C SER A 575 29.89 -10.31 -6.90
N ALA A 576 29.44 -10.71 -8.08
CA ALA A 576 29.79 -12.02 -8.65
C ALA A 576 31.29 -12.13 -8.98
N LYS A 577 31.89 -11.08 -9.56
CA LYS A 577 33.32 -11.00 -9.91
C LYS A 577 33.93 -9.69 -9.41
N LYS A 578 35.22 -9.71 -9.10
CA LYS A 578 35.96 -8.53 -8.63
C LYS A 578 35.91 -7.36 -9.63
N GLU A 579 36.04 -7.66 -10.92
CA GLU A 579 35.96 -6.68 -12.00
C GLU A 579 34.62 -5.97 -12.07
N GLN A 580 33.51 -6.67 -11.75
CA GLN A 580 32.18 -6.09 -11.70
C GLN A 580 32.01 -5.15 -10.50
N ALA A 581 32.56 -5.55 -9.33
CA ALA A 581 32.58 -4.70 -8.14
C ALA A 581 33.42 -3.42 -8.36
N GLU A 582 34.54 -3.52 -9.06
CA GLU A 582 35.38 -2.37 -9.43
C GLU A 582 34.67 -1.43 -10.43
N GLN A 583 33.83 -1.96 -11.32
CA GLN A 583 33.05 -1.15 -12.26
C GLN A 583 31.88 -0.40 -11.59
N PHE A 584 31.44 -0.85 -10.42
CA PHE A 584 30.42 -0.16 -9.63
C PHE A 584 30.97 1.10 -8.92
N THR A 585 32.27 1.18 -8.69
CA THR A 585 32.93 2.33 -8.06
C THR A 585 33.14 3.49 -9.04
#